data_fd14aa67be4b9a326bdbea2d6a524eb2
#
_entry.id   fd14aa67be4b9a326bdbea2d6a524eb2
#
_cell.length_a   1.000
_cell.length_b   1.000
_cell.length_c   1.000
_cell.angle_alpha   90.00
_cell.angle_beta   90.00
_cell.angle_gamma   90.00
#
_symmetry.space_group_name_H-M   'P 1'
#
loop_
_entity.id
_entity.type
_entity.pdbx_description
1 polymer ?
#
loop_
_entity_poly.entity_id
_entity_poly.type
_entity_poly.pdbx_seq_one_letter_code
_entity_poly.pdbx_strand_id
1 'polypeptide(L)'
;PIKLLDGGFEVNDVFFDNVEVPAENLIGEENKGWTYAKHLLSHERTNIADVNRAKRELERLKRIAKAEGVWDDLRFRDQIALLEVDVVALEMLVLRVLSAEKSGRNALDIAGLLKIKGSEIQQRYTELMMLAAGPYALPFIHEAMAAGWQGDQAAAAGLQGFPGGNVDNAPLAANYFNMRKTTIYGGSNEVQRNIVAQTVLG
;
A
#
# COMPACT_ATOMS: atom_id res chain seq x y z
N PRO A 1 -21.12 -4.04 -5.04
CA PRO A 1 -19.90 -3.23 -4.98
C PRO A 1 -20.10 -2.00 -4.10
N ILE A 2 -19.10 -1.70 -3.26
CA ILE A 2 -19.11 -0.53 -2.39
C ILE A 2 -18.12 0.49 -2.97
N LYS A 3 -18.60 1.72 -3.19
CA LYS A 3 -17.76 2.81 -3.68
C LYS A 3 -16.87 3.30 -2.54
N LEU A 4 -15.55 3.29 -2.76
CA LEU A 4 -14.56 3.75 -1.81
C LEU A 4 -14.28 5.25 -1.95
N LEU A 5 -13.50 5.79 -1.02
CA LEU A 5 -13.14 7.22 -0.96
C LEU A 5 -12.35 7.69 -2.19
N ASP A 6 -11.60 6.81 -2.82
CA ASP A 6 -10.85 7.04 -4.06
C ASP A 6 -11.73 7.00 -5.32
N GLY A 7 -13.01 6.69 -5.18
CA GLY A 7 -13.96 6.52 -6.30
C GLY A 7 -13.94 5.11 -6.91
N GLY A 8 -13.06 4.22 -6.48
CA GLY A 8 -12.96 2.83 -6.94
C GLY A 8 -13.92 1.87 -6.23
N PHE A 9 -13.96 0.62 -6.69
CA PHE A 9 -14.78 -0.46 -6.16
C PHE A 9 -13.89 -1.69 -5.93
N GLU A 10 -13.28 -1.80 -4.76
CA GLU A 10 -12.40 -2.92 -4.40
C GLU A 10 -13.06 -3.92 -3.45
N VAL A 11 -14.17 -3.53 -2.83
CA VAL A 11 -14.91 -4.34 -1.87
C VAL A 11 -16.38 -4.41 -2.23
N ASN A 12 -17.02 -5.49 -1.78
CA ASN A 12 -18.42 -5.77 -2.08
C ASN A 12 -19.13 -6.27 -0.82
N ASP A 13 -20.42 -5.99 -0.71
CA ASP A 13 -21.29 -6.78 0.15
C ASP A 13 -21.59 -8.11 -0.54
N VAL A 14 -21.47 -9.19 0.19
CA VAL A 14 -21.76 -10.54 -0.30
C VAL A 14 -22.80 -11.19 0.60
N PHE A 15 -23.89 -11.62 -0.01
CA PHE A 15 -25.00 -12.26 0.66
C PHE A 15 -25.09 -13.73 0.23
N PHE A 16 -25.21 -14.63 1.21
CA PHE A 16 -25.44 -16.05 1.00
C PHE A 16 -26.86 -16.38 1.45
N ASP A 17 -27.71 -16.80 0.53
CA ASP A 17 -29.09 -17.19 0.81
C ASP A 17 -29.29 -18.63 0.31
N ASN A 18 -29.38 -19.58 1.23
CA ASN A 18 -29.57 -21.01 0.97
C ASN A 18 -28.59 -21.57 -0.09
N VAL A 19 -27.34 -21.12 -0.07
CA VAL A 19 -26.30 -21.59 -1.01
C VAL A 19 -25.87 -23.01 -0.63
N GLU A 20 -26.13 -23.95 -1.52
CA GLU A 20 -25.68 -25.34 -1.37
C GLU A 20 -24.28 -25.51 -1.99
N VAL A 21 -23.36 -26.14 -1.27
CA VAL A 21 -22.03 -26.51 -1.75
C VAL A 21 -21.77 -27.99 -1.48
N PRO A 22 -21.08 -28.71 -2.40
CA PRO A 22 -20.72 -30.10 -2.17
C PRO A 22 -19.86 -30.26 -0.89
N ALA A 23 -20.11 -31.29 -0.12
CA ALA A 23 -19.41 -31.53 1.14
C ALA A 23 -17.90 -31.77 0.94
N GLU A 24 -17.50 -32.30 -0.21
CA GLU A 24 -16.10 -32.47 -0.62
C GLU A 24 -15.34 -31.17 -0.82
N ASN A 25 -16.03 -30.03 -0.93
CA ASN A 25 -15.40 -28.71 -1.02
C ASN A 25 -14.90 -28.20 0.35
N LEU A 26 -15.15 -28.95 1.44
CA LEU A 26 -14.60 -28.61 2.75
C LEU A 26 -13.07 -28.64 2.71
N ILE A 27 -12.43 -27.50 3.01
CA ILE A 27 -10.99 -27.39 3.09
C ILE A 27 -10.54 -27.65 4.54
N GLY A 28 -9.82 -28.76 4.74
CA GLY A 28 -9.32 -29.16 6.05
C GLY A 28 -10.37 -29.88 6.90
N GLU A 29 -10.30 -29.72 8.21
CA GLU A 29 -11.16 -30.38 9.19
C GLU A 29 -12.28 -29.43 9.65
N GLU A 30 -13.46 -30.01 9.87
CA GLU A 30 -14.59 -29.31 10.44
C GLU A 30 -14.22 -28.65 11.78
N ASN A 31 -14.70 -27.43 12.02
CA ASN A 31 -14.41 -26.62 13.21
C ASN A 31 -12.95 -26.24 13.44
N LYS A 32 -12.04 -26.45 12.48
CA LYS A 32 -10.62 -26.06 12.55
C LYS A 32 -10.30 -24.77 11.77
N GLY A 33 -11.28 -24.10 11.17
CA GLY A 33 -11.08 -22.93 10.30
C GLY A 33 -10.24 -21.81 10.92
N TRP A 34 -10.41 -21.53 12.22
CA TRP A 34 -9.60 -20.52 12.92
C TRP A 34 -8.11 -20.88 12.98
N THR A 35 -7.78 -22.16 13.12
CA THR A 35 -6.39 -22.62 13.10
C THR A 35 -5.75 -22.39 11.74
N TYR A 36 -6.49 -22.69 10.66
CA TYR A 36 -6.02 -22.45 9.28
C TYR A 36 -5.88 -20.96 8.99
N ALA A 37 -6.86 -20.13 9.39
CA ALA A 37 -6.82 -18.70 9.25
C ALA A 37 -5.60 -18.08 9.96
N LYS A 38 -5.31 -18.48 11.21
CA LYS A 38 -4.12 -18.00 11.94
C LYS A 38 -2.82 -18.38 11.23
N HIS A 39 -2.74 -19.58 10.68
CA HIS A 39 -1.55 -20.02 9.94
C HIS A 39 -1.35 -19.17 8.68
N LEU A 40 -2.40 -18.94 7.87
CA LEU A 40 -2.35 -18.10 6.69
C LEU A 40 -1.92 -16.68 7.03
N LEU A 41 -2.58 -16.05 8.02
CA LEU A 41 -2.30 -14.68 8.43
C LEU A 41 -0.86 -14.47 8.93
N SER A 42 -0.22 -15.52 9.45
CA SER A 42 1.18 -15.45 9.89
C SER A 42 2.16 -15.31 8.73
N HIS A 43 1.86 -15.89 7.57
CA HIS A 43 2.71 -15.88 6.37
C HIS A 43 2.45 -14.69 5.45
N GLU A 44 1.25 -14.12 5.49
CA GLU A 44 0.84 -13.03 4.59
C GLU A 44 1.52 -11.69 4.90
N ARG A 45 2.02 -11.51 6.12
CA ARG A 45 2.57 -10.23 6.61
C ARG A 45 3.80 -9.72 5.84
N THR A 46 4.60 -10.62 5.27
CA THR A 46 5.78 -10.25 4.49
C THR A 46 5.43 -9.57 3.17
N ASN A 47 4.28 -9.91 2.57
CA ASN A 47 3.83 -9.33 1.31
C ASN A 47 3.39 -7.85 1.44
N ILE A 48 2.92 -7.44 2.63
CA ILE A 48 2.46 -6.06 2.87
C ILE A 48 3.63 -5.07 2.85
N ALA A 49 4.85 -5.51 3.16
CA ALA A 49 6.04 -4.66 3.13
C ALA A 49 6.36 -4.12 1.73
N ASP A 50 6.10 -4.90 0.67
CA ASP A 50 6.31 -4.60 -0.76
C ASP A 50 7.45 -3.59 -1.05
N VAL A 51 8.67 -3.93 -0.64
CA VAL A 51 9.87 -3.08 -0.78
C VAL A 51 10.09 -2.69 -2.24
N ASN A 52 9.84 -3.61 -3.17
CA ASN A 52 10.03 -3.35 -4.60
C ASN A 52 9.07 -2.26 -5.10
N ARG A 53 7.83 -2.29 -4.65
CA ARG A 53 6.86 -1.22 -4.94
C ARG A 53 7.32 0.10 -4.30
N ALA A 54 7.71 0.08 -3.03
CA ALA A 54 8.19 1.29 -2.34
C ALA A 54 9.36 1.95 -3.09
N LYS A 55 10.32 1.18 -3.59
CA LYS A 55 11.43 1.68 -4.41
C LYS A 55 10.95 2.30 -5.73
N ARG A 56 10.05 1.62 -6.46
CA ARG A 56 9.49 2.17 -7.71
C ARG A 56 8.72 3.47 -7.47
N GLU A 57 7.91 3.52 -6.43
CA GLU A 57 7.14 4.72 -6.10
C GLU A 57 8.03 5.87 -5.59
N LEU A 58 9.13 5.56 -4.90
CA LEU A 58 10.14 6.57 -4.54
C LEU A 58 10.77 7.21 -5.78
N GLU A 59 11.15 6.41 -6.77
CA GLU A 59 11.68 6.93 -8.04
C GLU A 59 10.61 7.71 -8.83
N ARG A 60 9.36 7.27 -8.79
CA ARG A 60 8.24 8.03 -9.36
C ARG A 60 8.06 9.38 -8.68
N LEU A 61 8.09 9.43 -7.34
CA LEU A 61 8.03 10.66 -6.56
C LEU A 61 9.16 11.64 -6.97
N LYS A 62 10.40 11.15 -7.09
CA LYS A 62 11.53 11.97 -7.54
C LYS A 62 11.31 12.56 -8.93
N ARG A 63 10.72 11.78 -9.85
CA ARG A 63 10.38 12.27 -11.20
C ARG A 63 9.30 13.35 -11.16
N ILE A 64 8.22 13.13 -10.41
CA ILE A 64 7.15 14.12 -10.22
C ILE A 64 7.72 15.39 -9.60
N ALA A 65 8.50 15.30 -8.54
CA ALA A 65 9.09 16.45 -7.88
C ALA A 65 9.96 17.30 -8.82
N LYS A 66 10.70 16.66 -9.73
CA LYS A 66 11.50 17.35 -10.76
C LYS A 66 10.61 17.99 -11.82
N ALA A 67 9.58 17.29 -12.30
CA ALA A 67 8.68 17.79 -13.32
C ALA A 67 7.86 19.00 -12.85
N GLU A 68 7.45 18.99 -11.57
CA GLU A 68 6.67 20.07 -10.95
C GLU A 68 7.56 21.19 -10.33
N GLY A 69 8.89 21.09 -10.45
CA GLY A 69 9.83 22.12 -10.00
C GLY A 69 10.04 22.21 -8.48
N VAL A 70 9.44 21.31 -7.69
CA VAL A 70 9.60 21.31 -6.22
C VAL A 70 10.87 20.59 -5.75
N TRP A 71 11.62 20.00 -6.69
CA TRP A 71 12.91 19.35 -6.39
C TRP A 71 13.96 20.33 -5.86
N ASP A 72 13.88 21.62 -6.23
CA ASP A 72 14.83 22.65 -5.79
C ASP A 72 14.51 23.20 -4.39
N ASP A 73 13.33 22.91 -3.85
CA ASP A 73 13.02 23.18 -2.45
C ASP A 73 13.75 22.17 -1.55
N LEU A 74 14.70 22.66 -0.76
CA LEU A 74 15.50 21.85 0.16
C LEU A 74 14.63 21.12 1.18
N ARG A 75 13.57 21.75 1.66
CA ARG A 75 12.67 21.13 2.65
C ARG A 75 11.90 19.96 2.05
N PHE A 76 11.50 20.07 0.78
CA PHE A 76 10.84 18.99 0.08
C PHE A 76 11.81 17.83 -0.20
N ARG A 77 13.03 18.13 -0.61
CA ARG A 77 14.10 17.13 -0.79
C ARG A 77 14.44 16.38 0.51
N ASP A 78 14.48 17.09 1.64
CA ASP A 78 14.70 16.44 2.94
C ASP A 78 13.60 15.42 3.27
N GLN A 79 12.36 15.72 2.93
CA GLN A 79 11.25 14.77 3.12
C GLN A 79 11.39 13.53 2.23
N ILE A 80 11.87 13.69 1.00
CA ILE A 80 12.18 12.57 0.10
C ILE A 80 13.35 11.74 0.66
N ALA A 81 14.40 12.40 1.14
CA ALA A 81 15.56 11.73 1.73
C ALA A 81 15.19 10.91 2.98
N LEU A 82 14.35 11.44 3.85
CA LEU A 82 13.83 10.70 5.01
C LEU A 82 13.02 9.47 4.58
N LEU A 83 12.18 9.60 3.56
CA LEU A 83 11.45 8.47 3.01
C LEU A 83 12.39 7.42 2.40
N GLU A 84 13.46 7.83 1.73
CA GLU A 84 14.47 6.93 1.18
C GLU A 84 15.18 6.13 2.28
N VAL A 85 15.53 6.77 3.39
CA VAL A 85 16.07 6.10 4.58
C VAL A 85 15.08 5.07 5.13
N ASP A 86 13.79 5.40 5.22
CA ASP A 86 12.75 4.48 5.67
C ASP A 86 12.60 3.27 4.73
N VAL A 87 12.69 3.46 3.42
CA VAL A 87 12.64 2.37 2.42
C VAL A 87 13.84 1.44 2.56
N VAL A 88 15.05 1.97 2.76
CA VAL A 88 16.25 1.16 3.00
C VAL A 88 16.13 0.40 4.31
N ALA A 89 15.66 1.04 5.38
CA ALA A 89 15.43 0.38 6.67
C ALA A 89 14.41 -0.76 6.56
N LEU A 90 13.32 -0.57 5.79
CA LEU A 90 12.33 -1.60 5.52
C LEU A 90 12.97 -2.79 4.77
N GLU A 91 13.81 -2.53 3.77
CA GLU A 91 14.53 -3.59 3.04
C GLU A 91 15.41 -4.41 3.96
N MET A 92 16.19 -3.76 4.83
CA MET A 92 17.04 -4.45 5.81
C MET A 92 16.20 -5.27 6.79
N LEU A 93 15.04 -4.79 7.19
CA LEU A 93 14.13 -5.52 8.05
C LEU A 93 13.57 -6.78 7.35
N VAL A 94 13.17 -6.68 6.08
CA VAL A 94 12.73 -7.84 5.27
C VAL A 94 13.83 -8.88 5.16
N LEU A 95 15.06 -8.47 4.85
CA LEU A 95 16.21 -9.38 4.76
C LEU A 95 16.49 -10.10 6.09
N ARG A 96 16.32 -9.40 7.23
CA ARG A 96 16.46 -10.02 8.56
C ARG A 96 15.39 -11.08 8.82
N VAL A 97 14.12 -10.80 8.46
CA VAL A 97 13.02 -11.77 8.59
C VAL A 97 13.31 -13.01 7.76
N LEU A 98 13.63 -12.85 6.47
CA LEU A 98 13.93 -13.96 5.57
C LEU A 98 15.14 -14.78 6.03
N SER A 99 16.18 -14.12 6.55
CA SER A 99 17.34 -14.81 7.12
C SER A 99 17.03 -15.60 8.38
N ALA A 100 16.17 -15.06 9.25
CA ALA A 100 15.72 -15.74 10.46
C ALA A 100 14.87 -16.99 10.13
N GLU A 101 13.91 -16.86 9.20
CA GLU A 101 13.11 -17.99 8.72
C GLU A 101 13.98 -19.11 8.14
N LYS A 102 14.93 -18.77 7.28
CA LYS A 102 15.89 -19.75 6.72
C LYS A 102 16.72 -20.44 7.78
N SER A 103 16.99 -19.80 8.91
CA SER A 103 17.74 -20.34 10.04
C SER A 103 16.86 -21.12 11.03
N GLY A 104 15.57 -21.30 10.73
CA GLY A 104 14.60 -21.97 11.63
C GLY A 104 14.29 -21.17 12.91
N ARG A 105 14.66 -19.87 12.97
CA ARG A 105 14.31 -18.99 14.07
C ARG A 105 12.93 -18.39 13.82
N ASN A 106 12.18 -18.21 14.91
CA ASN A 106 10.87 -17.56 14.82
C ASN A 106 11.07 -16.06 14.46
N ALA A 107 10.67 -15.69 13.24
CA ALA A 107 10.73 -14.31 12.76
C ALA A 107 9.39 -13.57 12.94
N LEU A 108 8.37 -14.25 13.46
CA LEU A 108 7.02 -13.69 13.63
C LEU A 108 7.01 -12.48 14.58
N ASP A 109 7.97 -12.42 15.50
CA ASP A 109 8.12 -11.34 16.49
C ASP A 109 8.32 -9.96 15.84
N ILE A 110 8.99 -9.93 14.68
CA ILE A 110 9.28 -8.70 13.96
C ILE A 110 8.46 -8.53 12.68
N ALA A 111 7.70 -9.54 12.27
CA ALA A 111 6.86 -9.45 11.07
C ALA A 111 5.78 -8.35 11.18
N GLY A 112 5.29 -8.07 12.38
CA GLY A 112 4.39 -6.96 12.63
C GLY A 112 4.99 -5.60 12.29
N LEU A 113 6.31 -5.43 12.49
CA LEU A 113 7.02 -4.20 12.12
C LEU A 113 7.07 -3.97 10.62
N LEU A 114 7.14 -5.05 9.82
CA LEU A 114 7.09 -4.95 8.34
C LEU A 114 5.77 -4.34 7.88
N LYS A 115 4.66 -4.79 8.47
CA LYS A 115 3.33 -4.25 8.15
C LYS A 115 3.21 -2.78 8.57
N ILE A 116 3.66 -2.42 9.77
CA ILE A 116 3.61 -1.04 10.26
C ILE A 116 4.41 -0.14 9.32
N LYS A 117 5.69 -0.43 9.13
CA LYS A 117 6.59 0.40 8.31
C LYS A 117 6.18 0.42 6.85
N GLY A 118 5.81 -0.72 6.27
CA GLY A 118 5.33 -0.79 4.89
C GLY A 118 4.11 0.08 4.65
N SER A 119 3.11 0.05 5.54
CA SER A 119 1.92 0.89 5.43
C SER A 119 2.21 2.39 5.63
N GLU A 120 3.08 2.75 6.57
CA GLU A 120 3.50 4.14 6.79
C GLU A 120 4.23 4.71 5.56
N ILE A 121 5.14 3.95 4.96
CA ILE A 121 5.85 4.31 3.73
C ILE A 121 4.88 4.49 2.56
N GLN A 122 3.90 3.57 2.41
CA GLN A 122 2.88 3.68 1.36
C GLN A 122 2.05 4.95 1.49
N GLN A 123 1.64 5.30 2.70
CA GLN A 123 0.94 6.57 2.94
C GLN A 123 1.84 7.77 2.66
N ARG A 124 3.11 7.70 3.05
CA ARG A 124 4.03 8.83 2.92
C ARG A 124 4.39 9.14 1.47
N TYR A 125 4.71 8.15 0.64
CA TYR A 125 5.02 8.46 -0.76
C TYR A 125 3.81 8.99 -1.53
N THR A 126 2.58 8.49 -1.25
CA THR A 126 1.38 9.03 -1.91
C THR A 126 1.06 10.45 -1.46
N GLU A 127 1.28 10.77 -0.20
CA GLU A 127 1.15 12.14 0.32
C GLU A 127 2.15 13.09 -0.35
N LEU A 128 3.43 12.70 -0.40
CA LEU A 128 4.47 13.54 -1.01
C LEU A 128 4.25 13.74 -2.52
N MET A 129 3.76 12.73 -3.24
CA MET A 129 3.40 12.89 -4.65
C MET A 129 2.27 13.92 -4.82
N MET A 130 1.23 13.84 -3.99
CA MET A 130 0.12 14.78 -4.03
C MET A 130 0.59 16.20 -3.68
N LEU A 131 1.45 16.35 -2.69
CA LEU A 131 2.05 17.64 -2.32
C LEU A 131 2.95 18.20 -3.42
N ALA A 132 3.70 17.37 -4.13
CA ALA A 132 4.54 17.78 -5.25
C ALA A 132 3.72 18.34 -6.40
N ALA A 133 2.63 17.69 -6.76
CA ALA A 133 1.73 18.14 -7.82
C ALA A 133 0.84 19.32 -7.39
N GLY A 134 0.68 19.54 -6.09
CA GLY A 134 -0.12 20.64 -5.54
C GLY A 134 -1.57 20.61 -6.03
N PRO A 135 -2.14 21.77 -6.44
CA PRO A 135 -3.53 21.84 -6.90
C PRO A 135 -3.84 20.96 -8.11
N TYR A 136 -2.83 20.59 -8.88
CA TYR A 136 -2.98 19.76 -10.08
C TYR A 136 -3.26 18.28 -9.76
N ALA A 137 -3.06 17.83 -8.52
CA ALA A 137 -3.42 16.50 -8.07
C ALA A 137 -4.92 16.37 -7.69
N LEU A 138 -5.64 17.48 -7.50
CA LEU A 138 -7.00 17.47 -6.93
C LEU A 138 -8.12 17.05 -7.88
N PRO A 139 -8.07 17.30 -9.21
CA PRO A 139 -9.14 16.89 -10.10
C PRO A 139 -9.36 15.38 -10.06
N PHE A 140 -10.62 14.95 -9.92
CA PHE A 140 -10.99 13.53 -10.02
C PHE A 140 -11.25 13.18 -11.47
N ILE A 141 -10.43 12.29 -12.02
CA ILE A 141 -10.51 11.82 -13.39
C ILE A 141 -10.73 10.32 -13.36
N HIS A 142 -11.93 9.90 -13.72
CA HIS A 142 -12.35 8.49 -13.63
C HIS A 142 -11.47 7.57 -14.46
N GLU A 143 -11.10 7.99 -15.66
CA GLU A 143 -10.27 7.23 -16.59
C GLU A 143 -8.88 6.96 -16.05
N ALA A 144 -8.35 7.89 -15.24
CA ALA A 144 -7.05 7.74 -14.60
C ALA A 144 -7.03 6.68 -13.48
N MET A 145 -8.19 6.19 -13.07
CA MET A 145 -8.32 5.10 -12.09
C MET A 145 -8.20 3.71 -12.75
N ALA A 146 -8.21 3.63 -14.08
CA ALA A 146 -8.04 2.35 -14.77
C ALA A 146 -6.65 1.75 -14.54
N ALA A 147 -6.61 0.43 -14.41
CA ALA A 147 -5.34 -0.29 -14.32
C ALA A 147 -4.49 -0.04 -15.57
N GLY A 148 -3.21 0.30 -15.36
CA GLY A 148 -2.29 0.57 -16.46
C GLY A 148 -2.38 1.98 -17.04
N TRP A 149 -3.01 2.93 -16.32
CA TRP A 149 -2.97 4.34 -16.72
C TRP A 149 -1.52 4.77 -16.96
N GLN A 150 -1.29 5.21 -18.19
CA GLN A 150 -0.06 5.87 -18.60
C GLN A 150 -0.50 7.18 -19.27
N GLY A 151 0.15 8.27 -18.99
CA GLY A 151 -0.29 9.60 -19.44
C GLY A 151 -0.66 9.72 -20.93
N ASP A 152 -0.13 8.82 -21.79
CA ASP A 152 -0.42 8.74 -23.21
C ASP A 152 -1.92 8.48 -23.53
N GLN A 153 -2.65 7.90 -22.59
CA GLN A 153 -4.10 7.65 -22.71
C GLN A 153 -4.94 8.91 -22.49
N ALA A 154 -4.32 9.98 -22.01
CA ALA A 154 -5.00 11.24 -21.75
C ALA A 154 -5.66 11.82 -23.01
N ALA A 155 -4.99 11.74 -24.15
CA ALA A 155 -5.53 12.20 -25.43
C ALA A 155 -6.74 11.35 -25.87
N ALA A 156 -6.72 10.04 -25.64
CA ALA A 156 -7.83 9.14 -25.94
C ALA A 156 -9.02 9.37 -24.99
N ALA A 157 -8.78 9.80 -23.76
CA ALA A 157 -9.80 10.17 -22.79
C ALA A 157 -10.32 11.61 -22.95
N GLY A 158 -9.90 12.33 -24.01
CA GLY A 158 -10.34 13.70 -24.24
C GLY A 158 -9.69 14.73 -23.31
N LEU A 159 -8.63 14.37 -22.60
CA LEU A 159 -7.93 15.21 -21.63
C LEU A 159 -6.86 16.12 -22.26
N GLN A 160 -6.99 16.41 -23.57
CA GLN A 160 -6.12 17.38 -24.24
C GLN A 160 -6.25 18.76 -23.58
N GLY A 161 -5.13 19.33 -23.17
CA GLY A 161 -5.13 20.58 -22.41
C GLY A 161 -5.59 20.44 -20.97
N PHE A 162 -5.35 19.27 -20.38
CA PHE A 162 -5.68 18.96 -19.00
C PHE A 162 -5.31 20.13 -18.07
N PRO A 163 -6.30 20.74 -17.37
CA PRO A 163 -6.07 21.92 -16.53
C PRO A 163 -5.22 21.61 -15.29
N GLY A 164 -4.87 20.33 -15.07
CA GLY A 164 -4.09 19.80 -13.97
C GLY A 164 -2.59 19.66 -14.27
N GLY A 165 -2.03 20.34 -15.27
CA GLY A 165 -0.60 20.23 -15.56
C GLY A 165 -0.21 18.90 -16.19
N ASN A 166 0.75 18.17 -15.61
CA ASN A 166 1.17 16.86 -16.11
C ASN A 166 0.05 15.81 -15.89
N VAL A 167 -0.31 15.08 -16.93
CA VAL A 167 -1.34 14.01 -16.87
C VAL A 167 -1.00 12.88 -15.89
N ASP A 168 0.28 12.71 -15.57
CA ASP A 168 0.73 11.75 -14.53
C ASP A 168 0.23 12.12 -13.13
N ASN A 169 -0.23 13.36 -12.93
CA ASN A 169 -0.79 13.84 -11.68
C ASN A 169 -2.26 13.40 -11.47
N ALA A 170 -2.97 13.02 -12.54
CA ALA A 170 -4.39 12.70 -12.51
C ALA A 170 -4.79 11.64 -11.45
N PRO A 171 -4.05 10.53 -11.25
CA PRO A 171 -4.42 9.52 -10.25
C PRO A 171 -3.93 9.81 -8.83
N LEU A 172 -3.20 10.90 -8.57
CA LEU A 172 -2.46 11.07 -7.31
C LEU A 172 -3.38 11.23 -6.10
N ALA A 173 -4.42 12.06 -6.20
CA ALA A 173 -5.38 12.22 -5.10
C ALA A 173 -6.13 10.92 -4.81
N ALA A 174 -6.59 10.22 -5.83
CA ALA A 174 -7.25 8.93 -5.67
C ALA A 174 -6.34 7.90 -5.00
N ASN A 175 -5.08 7.79 -5.44
CA ASN A 175 -4.08 6.92 -4.82
C ASN A 175 -3.82 7.31 -3.35
N TYR A 176 -3.73 8.60 -3.05
CA TYR A 176 -3.60 9.08 -1.68
C TYR A 176 -4.76 8.62 -0.80
N PHE A 177 -6.00 8.79 -1.26
CA PHE A 177 -7.18 8.36 -0.52
C PHE A 177 -7.25 6.84 -0.38
N ASN A 178 -6.94 6.08 -1.44
CA ASN A 178 -6.90 4.63 -1.39
C ASN A 178 -5.91 4.11 -0.35
N MET A 179 -4.72 4.70 -0.27
CA MET A 179 -3.68 4.24 0.65
C MET A 179 -3.96 4.57 2.13
N ARG A 180 -4.97 5.38 2.46
CA ARG A 180 -5.33 5.65 3.89
C ARG A 180 -5.78 4.38 4.63
N LYS A 181 -6.35 3.40 3.94
CA LYS A 181 -6.79 2.12 4.51
C LYS A 181 -5.64 1.16 4.85
N THR A 182 -4.42 1.39 4.35
CA THR A 182 -3.29 0.45 4.52
C THR A 182 -2.88 0.24 5.98
N THR A 183 -3.14 1.21 6.85
CA THR A 183 -2.91 1.08 8.30
C THR A 183 -4.00 0.31 9.03
N ILE A 184 -5.10 -0.04 8.34
CA ILE A 184 -6.28 -0.68 8.94
C ILE A 184 -6.34 -2.16 8.55
N TYR A 185 -6.32 -2.48 7.25
CA TYR A 185 -6.44 -3.86 6.79
C TYR A 185 -5.15 -4.67 7.03
N GLY A 186 -5.27 -6.01 7.00
CA GLY A 186 -4.15 -6.90 7.33
C GLY A 186 -3.72 -6.82 8.81
N GLY A 187 -4.69 -6.44 9.69
CA GLY A 187 -4.48 -6.11 11.10
C GLY A 187 -4.03 -4.66 11.29
N SER A 188 -4.77 -3.89 12.08
CA SER A 188 -4.45 -2.47 12.25
C SER A 188 -3.05 -2.26 12.84
N ASN A 189 -2.44 -1.11 12.57
CA ASN A 189 -1.09 -0.81 13.08
C ASN A 189 -1.05 -0.85 14.62
N GLU A 190 -2.15 -0.50 15.30
CA GLU A 190 -2.29 -0.58 16.76
C GLU A 190 -2.23 -2.04 17.23
N VAL A 191 -2.98 -2.93 16.57
CA VAL A 191 -2.94 -4.38 16.88
C VAL A 191 -1.55 -4.95 16.62
N GLN A 192 -0.89 -4.56 15.53
CA GLN A 192 0.47 -5.02 15.24
C GLN A 192 1.47 -4.53 16.29
N ARG A 193 1.37 -3.29 16.76
CA ARG A 193 2.20 -2.76 17.86
C ARG A 193 1.99 -3.55 19.14
N ASN A 194 0.74 -3.88 19.49
CA ASN A 194 0.43 -4.69 20.67
C ASN A 194 1.03 -6.10 20.57
N ILE A 195 0.91 -6.75 19.39
CA ILE A 195 1.50 -8.07 19.19
C ILE A 195 3.02 -8.03 19.36
N VAL A 196 3.69 -7.05 18.72
CA VAL A 196 5.14 -6.89 18.82
C VAL A 196 5.55 -6.62 20.28
N ALA A 197 4.84 -5.73 20.99
CA ALA A 197 5.13 -5.43 22.37
C ALA A 197 5.01 -6.67 23.27
N GLN A 198 3.94 -7.44 23.13
CA GLN A 198 3.75 -8.68 23.90
C GLN A 198 4.80 -9.75 23.61
N THR A 199 5.26 -9.83 22.35
CA THR A 199 6.21 -10.87 21.95
C THR A 199 7.65 -10.51 22.30
N VAL A 200 8.01 -9.22 22.27
CA VAL A 200 9.38 -8.76 22.49
C VAL A 200 9.63 -8.31 23.92
N LEU A 201 8.63 -7.75 24.59
CA LEU A 201 8.78 -7.16 25.93
C LEU A 201 8.22 -8.04 27.05
N GLY A 202 7.40 -9.04 26.74
CA GLY A 202 6.79 -9.96 27.70
C GLY A 202 5.42 -9.51 28.12
#